data_b25a37f349f06cb9444f444beb341b27
#
_entry.id   b25a37f349f06cb9444f444beb341b27
#
_cell.length_a   1.000
_cell.length_b   1.000
_cell.length_c   1.000
_cell.angle_alpha   90.00
_cell.angle_beta   90.00
_cell.angle_gamma   90.00
#
_symmetry.space_group_name_H-M   'P 1'
#
loop_
_entity.id
_entity.type
_entity.pdbx_description
1 polymer ?
#
loop_
_entity_poly.entity_id
_entity_poly.type
_entity_poly.pdbx_seq_one_letter_code
_entity_poly.pdbx_strand_id
1 'polypeptide(L)'
;YFNSVISEKKGSHKKEEMTPELFQEIAIGKSAMSLAAVDSLACLAGSSSRRDELIDCISELHIGLQYMDDIDDFKLDFKEGQWTYPMSLTQMYLKQNGIVTQDPALLHTYLYVSGIAQKNLGLAMEHFEKSALIASSEGLSSFASFLEKQISSCQSHLQEVDDLFLKTE
;
A
#
# COMPACT_ATOMS: atom_id res chain seq x y z
N TYR A 1 -6.86 -3.14 14.67
CA TYR A 1 -5.53 -3.75 14.52
C TYR A 1 -5.59 -5.29 14.49
N PHE A 2 -5.99 -5.94 15.60
CA PHE A 2 -6.01 -7.41 15.68
C PHE A 2 -6.87 -8.08 14.61
N ASN A 3 -8.05 -7.53 14.32
CA ASN A 3 -8.94 -8.09 13.29
C ASN A 3 -8.31 -8.00 11.90
N SER A 4 -7.61 -6.92 11.57
CA SER A 4 -6.95 -6.72 10.27
C SER A 4 -5.80 -7.70 10.06
N VAL A 5 -4.95 -7.89 11.08
CA VAL A 5 -3.88 -8.89 11.05
C VAL A 5 -4.44 -10.32 10.94
N ILE A 6 -5.56 -10.60 11.63
CA ILE A 6 -6.24 -11.91 11.54
C ILE A 6 -6.86 -12.10 10.16
N SER A 7 -7.44 -11.06 9.55
CA SER A 7 -8.03 -11.13 8.21
C SER A 7 -6.98 -11.40 7.14
N GLU A 8 -5.83 -10.74 7.20
CA GLU A 8 -4.69 -10.97 6.32
C GLU A 8 -4.19 -12.43 6.44
N LYS A 9 -4.00 -12.95 7.66
CA LYS A 9 -3.61 -14.34 7.89
C LYS A 9 -4.67 -15.36 7.48
N LYS A 10 -5.96 -15.06 7.64
CA LYS A 10 -7.05 -15.93 7.18
C LYS A 10 -7.13 -15.98 5.64
N GLY A 11 -6.91 -14.85 4.97
CA GLY A 11 -6.80 -14.79 3.52
C GLY A 11 -5.68 -15.69 2.98
N SER A 12 -4.54 -15.75 3.69
CA SER A 12 -3.42 -16.61 3.33
C SER A 12 -3.77 -18.11 3.31
N HIS A 13 -4.68 -18.57 4.18
CA HIS A 13 -5.11 -19.97 4.21
C HIS A 13 -6.07 -20.32 3.07
N LYS A 14 -6.86 -19.37 2.60
CA LYS A 14 -7.88 -19.61 1.56
C LYS A 14 -7.42 -19.24 0.16
N LYS A 15 -6.34 -18.47 0.01
CA LYS A 15 -5.87 -17.89 -1.26
C LYS A 15 -7.02 -17.24 -2.04
N GLU A 16 -7.92 -16.57 -1.30
CA GLU A 16 -9.03 -15.82 -1.88
C GLU A 16 -8.50 -14.56 -2.56
N GLU A 17 -9.20 -14.12 -3.58
CA GLU A 17 -8.89 -12.87 -4.25
C GLU A 17 -8.99 -11.70 -3.26
N MET A 18 -7.90 -10.96 -3.10
CA MET A 18 -7.90 -9.73 -2.29
C MET A 18 -8.41 -8.58 -3.15
N THR A 19 -9.58 -8.03 -2.77
CA THR A 19 -10.13 -6.85 -3.45
C THR A 19 -9.46 -5.57 -2.96
N PRO A 20 -9.50 -4.47 -3.75
CA PRO A 20 -8.99 -3.17 -3.31
C PRO A 20 -9.61 -2.70 -1.98
N GLU A 21 -10.92 -2.93 -1.81
CA GLU A 21 -11.66 -2.52 -0.60
C GLU A 21 -11.16 -3.28 0.63
N LEU A 22 -11.00 -4.61 0.51
CA LEU A 22 -10.47 -5.44 1.59
C LEU A 22 -9.03 -5.04 1.95
N PHE A 23 -8.20 -4.76 0.93
CA PHE A 23 -6.84 -4.27 1.13
C PHE A 23 -6.82 -2.96 1.93
N GLN A 24 -7.65 -1.98 1.53
CA GLN A 24 -7.73 -0.69 2.24
C GLN A 24 -8.24 -0.86 3.67
N GLU A 25 -9.23 -1.71 3.89
CA GLU A 25 -9.72 -2.04 5.25
C GLU A 25 -8.61 -2.63 6.12
N ILE A 26 -7.80 -3.53 5.58
CA ILE A 26 -6.64 -4.12 6.27
C ILE A 26 -5.59 -3.04 6.57
N ALA A 27 -5.23 -2.19 5.61
CA ALA A 27 -4.24 -1.13 5.76
C ALA A 27 -4.65 -0.13 6.86
N ILE A 28 -5.90 0.34 6.83
CA ILE A 28 -6.47 1.23 7.86
C ILE A 28 -6.49 0.53 9.23
N GLY A 29 -6.90 -0.72 9.27
CA GLY A 29 -6.94 -1.48 10.52
C GLY A 29 -5.57 -1.73 11.14
N LYS A 30 -4.51 -1.92 10.33
CA LYS A 30 -3.12 -1.99 10.81
C LYS A 30 -2.66 -0.66 11.42
N SER A 31 -3.14 0.46 10.92
CA SER A 31 -2.83 1.81 11.40
C SER A 31 -3.71 2.30 12.56
N ALA A 32 -4.56 1.47 13.12
CA ALA A 32 -5.51 1.86 14.18
C ALA A 32 -4.87 2.61 15.36
N MET A 33 -3.62 2.31 15.71
CA MET A 33 -2.92 3.04 16.78
C MET A 33 -2.60 4.48 16.40
N SER A 34 -2.17 4.73 15.16
CA SER A 34 -1.92 6.08 14.64
C SER A 34 -3.22 6.89 14.59
N LEU A 35 -4.30 6.27 14.13
CA LEU A 35 -5.62 6.89 14.07
C LEU A 35 -6.15 7.22 15.47
N ALA A 36 -5.99 6.32 16.44
CA ALA A 36 -6.39 6.57 17.82
C ALA A 36 -5.57 7.71 18.47
N ALA A 37 -4.28 7.83 18.12
CA ALA A 37 -3.45 8.93 18.59
C ALA A 37 -3.93 10.28 18.00
N VAL A 38 -4.22 10.34 16.71
CA VAL A 38 -4.76 11.55 16.06
C VAL A 38 -6.11 11.94 16.67
N ASP A 39 -7.02 10.98 16.82
CA ASP A 39 -8.33 11.18 17.45
C ASP A 39 -8.20 11.76 18.88
N SER A 40 -7.32 11.17 19.66
CA SER A 40 -7.07 11.61 21.04
C SER A 40 -6.49 13.03 21.09
N LEU A 41 -5.53 13.36 20.21
CA LEU A 41 -4.93 14.68 20.14
C LEU A 41 -5.95 15.75 19.68
N ALA A 42 -6.77 15.44 18.68
CA ALA A 42 -7.84 16.32 18.22
C ALA A 42 -8.85 16.63 19.35
N CYS A 43 -9.22 15.60 20.11
CA CYS A 43 -10.11 15.74 21.27
C CYS A 43 -9.48 16.63 22.36
N LEU A 44 -8.22 16.39 22.72
CA LEU A 44 -7.51 17.19 23.73
C LEU A 44 -7.31 18.66 23.31
N ALA A 45 -7.10 18.89 22.04
CA ALA A 45 -6.96 20.24 21.46
C ALA A 45 -8.31 20.97 21.29
N GLY A 46 -9.44 20.32 21.56
CA GLY A 46 -10.77 20.89 21.30
C GLY A 46 -11.07 21.13 19.82
N SER A 47 -10.34 20.43 18.93
CA SER A 47 -10.40 20.61 17.46
C SER A 47 -11.27 19.56 16.79
N SER A 48 -12.46 19.31 17.36
CA SER A 48 -13.37 18.28 16.83
C SER A 48 -13.81 18.51 15.38
N SER A 49 -13.82 19.76 14.93
CA SER A 49 -14.16 20.12 13.55
C SER A 49 -13.11 19.73 12.51
N ARG A 50 -11.88 19.49 12.93
CA ARG A 50 -10.75 19.08 12.05
C ARG A 50 -10.38 17.60 12.23
N ARG A 51 -11.10 16.92 13.09
CA ARG A 51 -10.79 15.54 13.47
C ARG A 51 -10.92 14.58 12.29
N ASP A 52 -12.02 14.69 11.57
CA ASP A 52 -12.35 13.76 10.49
C ASP A 52 -11.39 13.95 9.32
N GLU A 53 -11.07 15.19 8.96
CA GLU A 53 -10.05 15.49 7.93
C GLU A 53 -8.66 14.98 8.30
N LEU A 54 -8.27 15.06 9.57
CA LEU A 54 -6.98 14.53 10.03
C LEU A 54 -6.95 13.00 10.02
N ILE A 55 -8.07 12.36 10.37
CA ILE A 55 -8.20 10.90 10.29
C ILE A 55 -8.13 10.45 8.83
N ASP A 56 -8.83 11.11 7.93
CA ASP A 56 -8.80 10.81 6.49
C ASP A 56 -7.37 11.00 5.94
N CYS A 57 -6.71 12.10 6.30
CA CYS A 57 -5.33 12.38 5.90
C CYS A 57 -4.36 11.23 6.29
N ILE A 58 -4.45 10.78 7.54
CA ILE A 58 -3.60 9.69 8.04
C ILE A 58 -4.01 8.34 7.46
N SER A 59 -5.30 8.11 7.20
CA SER A 59 -5.78 6.89 6.54
C SER A 59 -5.22 6.78 5.12
N GLU A 60 -5.29 7.85 4.33
CA GLU A 60 -4.73 7.91 2.99
C GLU A 60 -3.21 7.67 2.99
N LEU A 61 -2.46 8.28 3.93
CA LEU A 61 -1.04 8.00 4.12
C LEU A 61 -0.79 6.50 4.32
N HIS A 62 -1.51 5.87 5.24
CA HIS A 62 -1.25 4.47 5.58
C HIS A 62 -1.62 3.49 4.46
N ILE A 63 -2.66 3.79 3.67
CA ILE A 63 -2.99 3.00 2.48
C ILE A 63 -1.83 3.10 1.47
N GLY A 64 -1.31 4.30 1.21
CA GLY A 64 -0.17 4.49 0.32
C GLY A 64 1.08 3.74 0.79
N LEU A 65 1.41 3.84 2.09
CA LEU A 65 2.53 3.12 2.68
C LEU A 65 2.38 1.60 2.56
N GLN A 66 1.18 1.06 2.77
CA GLN A 66 0.95 -0.38 2.65
C GLN A 66 1.11 -0.88 1.21
N TYR A 67 0.72 -0.08 0.19
CA TYR A 67 1.00 -0.43 -1.21
C TYR A 67 2.49 -0.54 -1.51
N MET A 68 3.32 0.35 -0.94
CA MET A 68 4.78 0.30 -1.11
C MET A 68 5.38 -0.90 -0.37
N ASP A 69 5.03 -1.07 0.89
CA ASP A 69 5.51 -2.12 1.77
C ASP A 69 5.28 -3.52 1.18
N ASP A 70 4.06 -3.77 0.68
CA ASP A 70 3.69 -5.03 0.04
C ASP A 70 4.50 -5.33 -1.26
N ILE A 71 5.05 -4.32 -1.94
CA ILE A 71 5.95 -4.51 -3.09
C ILE A 71 7.37 -4.81 -2.59
N ASP A 72 7.87 -4.03 -1.64
CA ASP A 72 9.23 -4.13 -1.13
C ASP A 72 9.44 -5.48 -0.41
N ASP A 73 8.47 -5.89 0.39
CA ASP A 73 8.51 -7.14 1.17
C ASP A 73 7.96 -8.37 0.43
N PHE A 74 7.55 -8.26 -0.83
CA PHE A 74 6.87 -9.31 -1.60
C PHE A 74 7.48 -10.71 -1.44
N LYS A 75 8.82 -10.83 -1.53
CA LYS A 75 9.51 -12.13 -1.39
C LYS A 75 9.49 -12.66 0.04
N LEU A 76 9.56 -11.77 1.01
CA LEU A 76 9.52 -12.10 2.42
C LEU A 76 8.11 -12.57 2.79
N ASP A 77 7.10 -11.82 2.41
CA ASP A 77 5.70 -12.13 2.64
C ASP A 77 5.30 -13.48 2.06
N PHE A 78 5.77 -13.77 0.83
CA PHE A 78 5.55 -15.09 0.23
C PHE A 78 6.15 -16.22 1.07
N LYS A 79 7.39 -16.06 1.55
CA LYS A 79 8.07 -17.05 2.39
C LYS A 79 7.39 -17.24 3.74
N GLU A 80 6.86 -16.17 4.31
CA GLU A 80 6.14 -16.19 5.60
C GLU A 80 4.68 -16.62 5.46
N GLY A 81 4.21 -16.82 4.23
CA GLY A 81 2.84 -17.22 3.94
C GLY A 81 1.84 -16.09 4.15
N GLN A 82 2.28 -14.84 4.13
CA GLN A 82 1.40 -13.67 4.13
C GLN A 82 0.76 -13.51 2.75
N TRP A 83 -0.53 -13.14 2.75
CA TRP A 83 -1.30 -12.98 1.51
C TRP A 83 -1.61 -11.51 1.30
N THR A 84 -0.84 -10.86 0.42
CA THR A 84 -0.92 -9.42 0.14
C THR A 84 -1.64 -9.13 -1.18
N TYR A 85 -2.04 -7.89 -1.39
CA TYR A 85 -2.76 -7.49 -2.59
C TYR A 85 -1.95 -7.72 -3.88
N PRO A 86 -0.68 -7.29 -4.00
CA PRO A 86 0.12 -7.56 -5.21
C PRO A 86 0.36 -9.06 -5.40
N MET A 87 0.43 -9.86 -4.34
CA MET A 87 0.55 -11.31 -4.43
C MET A 87 -0.71 -11.95 -5.02
N SER A 88 -1.89 -11.51 -4.57
CA SER A 88 -3.17 -11.95 -5.12
C SER A 88 -3.25 -11.66 -6.62
N LEU A 89 -2.91 -10.44 -7.03
CA LEU A 89 -2.90 -10.04 -8.45
C LEU A 89 -1.89 -10.86 -9.27
N THR A 90 -0.69 -11.10 -8.73
CA THR A 90 0.35 -11.88 -9.40
C THR A 90 -0.11 -13.33 -9.61
N GLN A 91 -0.74 -13.95 -8.61
CA GLN A 91 -1.28 -15.30 -8.73
C GLN A 91 -2.43 -15.37 -9.76
N MET A 92 -3.29 -14.36 -9.81
CA MET A 92 -4.34 -14.27 -10.83
C MET A 92 -3.75 -14.18 -12.24
N TYR A 93 -2.74 -13.32 -12.44
CA TYR A 93 -2.03 -13.19 -13.70
C TYR A 93 -1.43 -14.52 -14.15
N LEU A 94 -0.73 -15.22 -13.25
CA LEU A 94 -0.13 -16.52 -13.53
C LEU A 94 -1.18 -17.56 -13.93
N LYS A 95 -2.28 -17.62 -13.19
CA LYS A 95 -3.39 -18.54 -13.47
C LYS A 95 -4.02 -18.27 -14.85
N GLN A 96 -4.24 -17.01 -15.20
CA GLN A 96 -4.79 -16.61 -16.51
C GLN A 96 -3.88 -16.98 -17.67
N ASN A 97 -2.56 -16.98 -17.45
CA ASN A 97 -1.55 -17.32 -18.45
C ASN A 97 -1.11 -18.79 -18.42
N GLY A 98 -1.74 -19.63 -17.60
CA GLY A 98 -1.40 -21.05 -17.49
C GLY A 98 -0.03 -21.33 -16.88
N ILE A 99 0.54 -20.37 -16.14
CA ILE A 99 1.87 -20.47 -15.52
C ILE A 99 1.72 -21.03 -14.11
N VAL A 100 2.49 -22.08 -13.81
CA VAL A 100 2.51 -22.71 -12.48
C VAL A 100 3.92 -22.58 -11.90
N THR A 101 4.05 -21.81 -10.83
CA THR A 101 5.32 -21.66 -10.09
C THR A 101 5.07 -21.44 -8.61
N GLN A 102 6.04 -21.87 -7.78
CA GLN A 102 6.12 -21.56 -6.35
C GLN A 102 7.51 -20.99 -6.00
N ASP A 103 8.30 -20.65 -7.03
CA ASP A 103 9.60 -20.00 -6.83
C ASP A 103 9.40 -18.51 -6.51
N PRO A 104 9.80 -18.05 -5.30
CA PRO A 104 9.65 -16.65 -4.90
C PRO A 104 10.36 -15.65 -5.83
N ALA A 105 11.49 -16.06 -6.42
CA ALA A 105 12.24 -15.20 -7.34
C ALA A 105 11.49 -15.03 -8.66
N LEU A 106 10.91 -16.11 -9.17
CA LEU A 106 10.12 -16.07 -10.39
C LEU A 106 8.80 -15.32 -10.19
N LEU A 107 8.13 -15.53 -9.05
CA LEU A 107 6.93 -14.76 -8.68
C LEU A 107 7.21 -13.25 -8.63
N HIS A 108 8.33 -12.86 -8.02
CA HIS A 108 8.75 -11.47 -7.97
C HIS A 108 9.07 -10.91 -9.38
N THR A 109 9.65 -11.72 -10.26
CA THR A 109 9.84 -11.31 -11.65
C THR A 109 8.49 -11.01 -12.32
N TYR A 110 7.50 -11.87 -12.13
CA TYR A 110 6.15 -11.65 -12.69
C TYR A 110 5.43 -10.46 -12.07
N LEU A 111 5.67 -10.10 -10.81
CA LEU A 111 5.15 -8.88 -10.20
C LEU A 111 5.49 -7.64 -11.04
N TYR A 112 6.72 -7.57 -11.56
CA TYR A 112 7.19 -6.44 -12.39
C TYR A 112 6.81 -6.59 -13.87
N VAL A 113 7.07 -7.75 -14.46
CA VAL A 113 6.83 -7.99 -15.90
C VAL A 113 5.35 -7.88 -16.27
N SER A 114 4.44 -8.20 -15.35
CA SER A 114 3.00 -8.05 -15.57
C SER A 114 2.49 -6.62 -15.40
N GLY A 115 3.32 -5.68 -14.95
CA GLY A 115 2.91 -4.31 -14.64
C GLY A 115 2.18 -4.15 -13.30
N ILE A 116 2.09 -5.20 -12.50
CA ILE A 116 1.38 -5.17 -11.21
C ILE A 116 2.11 -4.25 -10.21
N ALA A 117 3.44 -4.29 -10.15
CA ALA A 117 4.22 -3.40 -9.30
C ALA A 117 3.98 -1.94 -9.68
N GLN A 118 4.07 -1.61 -10.97
CA GLN A 118 3.84 -0.25 -11.49
C GLN A 118 2.45 0.26 -11.14
N LYS A 119 1.42 -0.60 -11.31
CA LYS A 119 0.04 -0.26 -10.93
C LYS A 119 -0.09 0.04 -9.44
N ASN A 120 0.51 -0.77 -8.58
CA ASN A 120 0.43 -0.58 -7.13
C ASN A 120 1.20 0.67 -6.68
N LEU A 121 2.37 0.97 -7.26
CA LEU A 121 3.09 2.23 -7.03
C LEU A 121 2.26 3.44 -7.46
N GLY A 122 1.55 3.35 -8.60
CA GLY A 122 0.63 4.39 -9.03
C GLY A 122 -0.50 4.62 -8.01
N LEU A 123 -1.10 3.55 -7.48
CA LEU A 123 -2.11 3.65 -6.43
C LEU A 123 -1.54 4.25 -5.14
N ALA A 124 -0.32 3.87 -4.73
CA ALA A 124 0.35 4.49 -3.60
C ALA A 124 0.49 6.00 -3.76
N MET A 125 0.92 6.46 -4.95
CA MET A 125 1.03 7.89 -5.25
C MET A 125 -0.31 8.61 -5.16
N GLU A 126 -1.39 8.04 -5.72
CA GLU A 126 -2.74 8.63 -5.63
C GLU A 126 -3.18 8.84 -4.16
N HIS A 127 -2.88 7.89 -3.28
CA HIS A 127 -3.19 8.00 -1.86
C HIS A 127 -2.31 9.04 -1.16
N PHE A 128 -1.01 9.12 -1.47
CA PHE A 128 -0.14 10.18 -0.93
C PHE A 128 -0.55 11.56 -1.41
N GLU A 129 -0.98 11.72 -2.67
CA GLU A 129 -1.49 12.98 -3.21
C GLU A 129 -2.75 13.44 -2.49
N LYS A 130 -3.71 12.55 -2.24
CA LYS A 130 -4.91 12.86 -1.45
C LYS A 130 -4.55 13.29 -0.03
N SER A 131 -3.66 12.55 0.64
CA SER A 131 -3.16 12.91 1.96
C SER A 131 -2.47 14.29 1.96
N ALA A 132 -1.64 14.59 0.95
CA ALA A 132 -0.94 15.86 0.80
C ALA A 132 -1.90 17.04 0.58
N LEU A 133 -2.97 16.85 -0.20
CA LEU A 133 -4.02 17.84 -0.38
C LEU A 133 -4.70 18.19 0.94
N ILE A 134 -5.09 17.18 1.72
CA ILE A 134 -5.70 17.39 3.05
C ILE A 134 -4.69 18.05 3.98
N ALA A 135 -3.45 17.57 4.05
CA ALA A 135 -2.40 18.17 4.89
C ALA A 135 -2.17 19.65 4.56
N SER A 136 -2.17 20.00 3.29
CA SER A 136 -1.99 21.39 2.82
C SER A 136 -3.17 22.26 3.20
N SER A 137 -4.40 21.80 3.03
CA SER A 137 -5.61 22.54 3.42
C SER A 137 -5.69 22.78 4.93
N GLU A 138 -5.14 21.84 5.72
CA GLU A 138 -5.08 21.93 7.17
C GLU A 138 -3.84 22.70 7.69
N GLY A 139 -3.01 23.25 6.79
CA GLY A 139 -1.81 24.02 7.13
C GLY A 139 -0.66 23.17 7.69
N LEU A 140 -0.66 21.87 7.45
CA LEU A 140 0.37 20.93 7.91
C LEU A 140 1.54 20.86 6.91
N SER A 141 2.20 21.99 6.65
CA SER A 141 3.21 22.13 5.58
C SER A 141 4.37 21.13 5.67
N SER A 142 4.89 20.86 6.87
CA SER A 142 5.96 19.87 7.07
C SER A 142 5.51 18.47 6.73
N PHE A 143 4.25 18.14 7.01
CA PHE A 143 3.68 16.84 6.70
C PHE A 143 3.38 16.72 5.19
N ALA A 144 2.87 17.76 4.56
CA ALA A 144 2.72 17.82 3.11
C ALA A 144 4.06 17.60 2.39
N SER A 145 5.13 18.28 2.84
CA SER A 145 6.48 18.07 2.30
C SER A 145 7.04 16.65 2.52
N PHE A 146 6.65 15.98 3.61
CA PHE A 146 6.97 14.56 3.80
C PHE A 146 6.25 13.69 2.76
N LEU A 147 4.97 13.94 2.49
CA LEU A 147 4.18 13.21 1.50
C LEU A 147 4.70 13.40 0.06
N GLU A 148 5.14 14.63 -0.28
CA GLU A 148 5.81 14.90 -1.56
C GLU A 148 7.07 14.04 -1.76
N LYS A 149 7.82 13.78 -0.68
CA LYS A 149 8.98 12.87 -0.75
C LYS A 149 8.55 11.42 -0.97
N GLN A 150 7.43 10.96 -0.40
CA GLN A 150 6.91 9.62 -0.67
C GLN A 150 6.49 9.49 -2.13
N ILE A 151 5.79 10.48 -2.69
CA ILE A 151 5.45 10.55 -4.11
C ILE A 151 6.71 10.46 -4.98
N SER A 152 7.72 11.27 -4.68
CA SER A 152 9.00 11.25 -5.40
C SER A 152 9.72 9.91 -5.31
N SER A 153 9.63 9.21 -4.17
CA SER A 153 10.18 7.87 -4.00
C SER A 153 9.48 6.85 -4.92
N CYS A 154 8.14 6.88 -4.98
CA CYS A 154 7.40 6.04 -5.91
C CYS A 154 7.76 6.31 -7.37
N GLN A 155 7.89 7.60 -7.75
CA GLN A 155 8.28 8.00 -9.11
C GLN A 155 9.68 7.49 -9.47
N SER A 156 10.63 7.58 -8.53
CA SER A 156 11.98 7.05 -8.74
C SER A 156 11.97 5.54 -8.93
N HIS A 157 11.18 4.82 -8.14
CA HIS A 157 11.04 3.37 -8.26
C HIS A 157 10.41 2.99 -9.63
N LEU A 158 9.37 3.70 -10.07
CA LEU A 158 8.77 3.50 -11.39
C LEU A 158 9.80 3.71 -12.52
N GLN A 159 10.60 4.78 -12.43
CA GLN A 159 11.65 5.06 -13.41
C GLN A 159 12.71 3.96 -13.45
N GLU A 160 13.14 3.45 -12.30
CA GLU A 160 14.10 2.34 -12.23
C GLU A 160 13.55 1.08 -12.91
N VAL A 161 12.26 0.78 -12.73
CA VAL A 161 11.60 -0.34 -13.39
C VAL A 161 11.57 -0.15 -14.90
N ASP A 162 11.18 1.01 -15.38
CA ASP A 162 11.13 1.33 -16.81
C ASP A 162 12.52 1.25 -17.45
N ASP A 163 13.56 1.75 -16.76
CA ASP A 163 14.94 1.69 -17.24
C ASP A 163 15.47 0.24 -17.34
N LEU A 164 14.99 -0.67 -16.48
CA LEU A 164 15.35 -2.09 -16.57
C LEU A 164 14.75 -2.73 -17.82
N PHE A 165 13.50 -2.39 -18.18
CA PHE A 165 12.86 -2.93 -19.40
C PHE A 165 13.51 -2.40 -20.67
N LEU A 166 13.89 -1.12 -20.72
CA LEU A 166 14.55 -0.53 -21.88
C LEU A 166 15.94 -1.09 -22.18
N LYS A 167 16.64 -1.61 -21.16
CA LYS A 167 17.98 -2.21 -21.32
C LYS A 167 17.96 -3.66 -21.81
N THR A 168 16.79 -4.28 -21.88
CA THR A 168 16.60 -5.67 -22.28
C THR A 168 16.12 -5.82 -23.74
N GLU A 169 15.87 -4.71 -24.43
CA GLU A 169 15.66 -4.63 -25.88
C GLU A 169 16.98 -4.40 -26.63
#